data_781a50cc3d5881122f117afe33646796
#
_entry.id   781a50cc3d5881122f117afe33646796
#
_cell.length_a   1.000
_cell.length_b   1.000
_cell.length_c   1.000
_cell.angle_alpha   90.00
_cell.angle_beta   90.00
_cell.angle_gamma   90.00
#
_symmetry.space_group_name_H-M   'P 1'
#
loop_
_entity.id
_entity.type
_entity.pdbx_description
1 polymer ?
#
loop_
_entity_poly.entity_id
_entity_poly.type
_entity_poly.pdbx_seq_one_letter_code
_entity_poly.pdbx_strand_id
1 'polypeptide(L)'
;MTILCRVLMVYPKFIPNSFWNYTEACEMVGAKYPAAPLGLITVAAMLPKHWDIRLVNRNTEPLTDADLDWADLVMIGGMLNQQPDFIYLIDLAHLHGKPVCVGGPDVSSSPHLYADETSR
;
A
#
# COMPACT_ATOMS: atom_id res chain seq x y z
N MET A 1 9.08 -26.28 11.75
CA MET A 1 7.80 -26.16 11.01
C MET A 1 7.76 -24.81 10.28
N THR A 2 7.50 -24.85 9.00
CA THR A 2 7.44 -23.66 8.17
C THR A 2 6.03 -23.07 8.23
N ILE A 3 5.92 -21.80 8.65
CA ILE A 3 4.63 -21.11 8.71
C ILE A 3 4.44 -20.34 7.41
N LEU A 4 3.35 -20.65 6.70
CA LEU A 4 2.94 -19.90 5.52
C LEU A 4 2.21 -18.62 5.95
N CYS A 5 2.63 -17.48 5.43
CA CYS A 5 1.93 -16.21 5.62
C CYS A 5 1.53 -15.65 4.26
N ARG A 6 0.28 -15.25 4.12
CA ARG A 6 -0.24 -14.62 2.91
C ARG A 6 -0.24 -13.12 3.13
N VAL A 7 0.62 -12.43 2.41
CA VAL A 7 0.81 -10.98 2.54
C VAL A 7 0.14 -10.28 1.36
N LEU A 8 -0.77 -9.38 1.66
CA LEU A 8 -1.34 -8.47 0.69
C LEU A 8 -0.62 -7.12 0.81
N MET A 9 0.11 -6.76 -0.22
CA MET A 9 0.74 -5.44 -0.32
C MET A 9 -0.17 -4.53 -1.14
N VAL A 10 -0.46 -3.34 -0.62
CA VAL A 10 -1.34 -2.38 -1.29
C VAL A 10 -0.61 -1.07 -1.50
N TYR A 11 -0.58 -0.62 -2.74
CA TYR A 11 -0.09 0.70 -3.11
C TYR A 11 -1.28 1.64 -3.27
N PRO A 12 -1.40 2.69 -2.43
CA PRO A 12 -2.57 3.56 -2.40
C PRO A 12 -2.74 4.39 -3.68
N LYS A 13 -3.96 4.89 -3.87
CA LYS A 13 -4.25 5.84 -4.93
C LYS A 13 -3.61 7.20 -4.65
N PHE A 14 -3.12 7.84 -5.70
CA PHE A 14 -2.70 9.23 -5.62
C PHE A 14 -3.92 10.15 -5.49
N ILE A 15 -3.74 11.26 -4.77
CA ILE A 15 -4.77 12.31 -4.67
C ILE A 15 -5.02 12.84 -6.08
N PRO A 16 -6.28 12.88 -6.55
CA PRO A 16 -6.58 13.45 -7.86
C PRO A 16 -6.14 14.91 -7.96
N ASN A 17 -5.59 15.28 -9.10
CA ASN A 17 -5.18 16.66 -9.41
C ASN A 17 -4.13 17.25 -8.48
N SER A 18 -3.37 16.42 -7.77
CA SER A 18 -2.22 16.87 -6.99
C SER A 18 -1.08 17.28 -7.93
N PHE A 19 -0.42 18.39 -7.62
CA PHE A 19 0.80 18.81 -8.34
C PHE A 19 1.84 17.69 -8.34
N TRP A 20 1.97 16.96 -7.24
CA TRP A 20 2.95 15.90 -7.07
C TRP A 20 2.66 14.65 -7.89
N ASN A 21 1.48 14.56 -8.51
CA ASN A 21 1.16 13.46 -9.42
C ASN A 21 1.82 13.61 -10.79
N TYR A 22 2.29 14.81 -11.13
CA TYR A 22 2.91 15.09 -12.43
C TYR A 22 2.06 14.60 -13.60
N THR A 23 0.73 14.82 -13.53
CA THR A 23 -0.23 14.27 -14.48
C THR A 23 0.11 14.61 -15.93
N GLU A 24 0.43 15.88 -16.20
CA GLU A 24 0.78 16.32 -17.55
C GLU A 24 2.08 15.65 -18.04
N ALA A 25 3.10 15.56 -17.19
CA ALA A 25 4.33 14.90 -17.51
C ALA A 25 4.12 13.40 -17.78
N CYS A 26 3.27 12.75 -16.98
CA CYS A 26 2.91 11.34 -17.19
C CYS A 26 2.20 11.13 -18.53
N GLU A 27 1.27 12.02 -18.89
CA GLU A 27 0.58 11.97 -20.18
C GLU A 27 1.56 12.13 -21.35
N MET A 28 2.51 13.05 -21.26
CA MET A 28 3.51 13.31 -22.30
C MET A 28 4.38 12.08 -22.57
N VAL A 29 4.71 11.28 -21.56
CA VAL A 29 5.56 10.09 -21.71
C VAL A 29 4.76 8.78 -21.76
N GLY A 30 3.44 8.85 -21.76
CA GLY A 30 2.58 7.67 -21.77
C GLY A 30 2.51 6.89 -20.47
N ALA A 31 2.91 7.49 -19.36
CA ALA A 31 2.85 6.86 -18.05
C ALA A 31 1.49 7.07 -17.37
N LYS A 32 1.06 6.10 -16.56
CA LYS A 32 -0.22 6.17 -15.85
C LYS A 32 -0.12 6.90 -14.51
N TYR A 33 1.06 6.91 -13.91
CA TYR A 33 1.32 7.51 -12.61
C TYR A 33 2.82 7.78 -12.45
N PRO A 34 3.22 8.72 -11.56
CA PRO A 34 4.62 9.20 -11.52
C PRO A 34 5.61 8.25 -10.89
N ALA A 35 5.17 7.31 -10.04
CA ALA A 35 6.07 6.44 -9.30
C ALA A 35 5.52 5.04 -9.18
N ALA A 36 6.38 4.05 -9.41
CA ALA A 36 6.08 2.65 -9.19
C ALA A 36 6.22 2.31 -7.70
N PRO A 37 5.58 1.22 -7.22
CA PRO A 37 5.65 0.82 -5.81
C PRO A 37 6.98 0.13 -5.44
N LEU A 38 8.10 0.79 -5.69
CA LEU A 38 9.44 0.22 -5.51
C LEU A 38 9.73 -0.17 -4.06
N GLY A 39 9.25 0.63 -3.09
CA GLY A 39 9.43 0.32 -1.67
C GLY A 39 8.77 -1.00 -1.28
N LEU A 40 7.55 -1.22 -1.71
CA LEU A 40 6.83 -2.47 -1.45
C LEU A 40 7.50 -3.65 -2.16
N ILE A 41 7.93 -3.49 -3.39
CA ILE A 41 8.64 -4.53 -4.15
C ILE A 41 9.95 -4.90 -3.44
N THR A 42 10.69 -3.91 -2.93
CA THR A 42 11.93 -4.13 -2.20
C THR A 42 11.68 -4.92 -0.93
N VAL A 43 10.65 -4.56 -0.17
CA VAL A 43 10.27 -5.30 1.04
C VAL A 43 9.87 -6.74 0.69
N ALA A 44 9.09 -6.92 -0.38
CA ALA A 44 8.68 -8.25 -0.84
C ALA A 44 9.89 -9.15 -1.11
N ALA A 45 10.95 -8.61 -1.70
CA ALA A 45 12.18 -9.35 -1.98
C ALA A 45 12.93 -9.78 -0.71
N MET A 46 12.68 -9.10 0.40
CA MET A 46 13.32 -9.37 1.69
C MET A 46 12.52 -10.33 2.59
N LEU A 47 11.27 -10.60 2.25
CA LEU A 47 10.42 -11.49 3.04
C LEU A 47 10.80 -12.96 2.80
N PRO A 48 10.44 -13.86 3.74
CA PRO A 48 10.70 -15.29 3.56
C PRO A 48 10.12 -15.81 2.24
N LYS A 49 10.89 -16.60 1.52
CA LYS A 49 10.53 -17.06 0.17
C LYS A 49 9.31 -17.97 0.13
N HIS A 50 8.98 -18.62 1.24
CA HIS A 50 7.81 -19.49 1.34
C HIS A 50 6.51 -18.72 1.62
N TRP A 51 6.59 -17.43 1.91
CA TRP A 51 5.42 -16.59 2.07
C TRP A 51 4.81 -16.29 0.71
N ASP A 52 3.49 -16.26 0.66
CA ASP A 52 2.74 -15.95 -0.56
C ASP A 52 2.41 -14.44 -0.54
N ILE A 53 2.84 -13.73 -1.57
CA ILE A 53 2.74 -12.26 -1.63
C ILE A 53 1.95 -11.86 -2.87
N ARG A 54 0.96 -10.98 -2.66
CA ARG A 54 0.24 -10.29 -3.73
C ARG A 54 0.43 -8.80 -3.60
N LEU A 55 0.64 -8.13 -4.71
CA LEU A 55 0.70 -6.67 -4.78
C LEU A 55 -0.50 -6.16 -5.56
N VAL A 56 -1.28 -5.28 -4.95
CA VAL A 56 -2.37 -4.56 -5.61
C VAL A 56 -2.00 -3.08 -5.68
N ASN A 57 -1.86 -2.58 -6.90
CA ASN A 57 -1.65 -1.16 -7.15
C ASN A 57 -3.01 -0.52 -7.48
N ARG A 58 -3.56 0.23 -6.53
CA ARG A 58 -4.90 0.82 -6.66
C ARG A 58 -5.01 1.87 -7.76
N ASN A 59 -3.88 2.31 -8.31
CA ASN A 59 -3.87 3.23 -9.46
C ASN A 59 -4.14 2.51 -10.78
N THR A 60 -3.99 1.19 -10.83
CA THR A 60 -4.11 0.39 -12.05
C THR A 60 -5.14 -0.73 -11.97
N GLU A 61 -5.52 -1.16 -10.77
CA GLU A 61 -6.46 -2.25 -10.58
C GLU A 61 -7.27 -2.07 -9.29
N PRO A 62 -8.47 -2.67 -9.21
CA PRO A 62 -9.29 -2.58 -8.00
C PRO A 62 -8.76 -3.48 -6.90
N LEU A 63 -8.93 -3.04 -5.66
CA LEU A 63 -8.78 -3.87 -4.47
C LEU A 63 -10.15 -4.47 -4.14
N THR A 64 -10.22 -5.79 -3.96
CA THR A 64 -11.47 -6.49 -3.70
C THR A 64 -11.54 -7.01 -2.26
N ASP A 65 -12.74 -7.27 -1.77
CA ASP A 65 -12.93 -7.92 -0.47
C ASP A 65 -12.27 -9.30 -0.42
N ALA A 66 -12.28 -10.01 -1.56
CA ALA A 66 -11.61 -11.31 -1.67
C ALA A 66 -10.09 -11.21 -1.43
N ASP A 67 -9.46 -10.14 -1.90
CA ASP A 67 -8.03 -9.90 -1.65
C ASP A 67 -7.76 -9.74 -0.15
N LEU A 68 -8.59 -8.95 0.53
CA LEU A 68 -8.46 -8.73 1.98
C LEU A 68 -8.74 -10.01 2.77
N ASP A 69 -9.75 -10.76 2.40
CA ASP A 69 -10.09 -12.02 3.08
C ASP A 69 -9.00 -13.08 2.89
N TRP A 70 -8.33 -13.08 1.74
CA TRP A 70 -7.22 -13.98 1.45
C TRP A 70 -6.01 -13.73 2.35
N ALA A 71 -5.75 -12.48 2.73
CA ALA A 71 -4.54 -12.06 3.42
C ALA A 71 -4.51 -12.50 4.88
N ASP A 72 -3.32 -12.82 5.37
CA ASP A 72 -3.03 -12.96 6.81
C ASP A 72 -2.45 -11.67 7.37
N LEU A 73 -1.79 -10.89 6.53
CA LEU A 73 -1.17 -9.60 6.87
C LEU A 73 -1.33 -8.65 5.70
N VAL A 74 -1.66 -7.39 6.00
CA VAL A 74 -1.74 -6.32 5.00
C VAL A 74 -0.57 -5.36 5.21
N MET A 75 0.21 -5.13 4.16
CA MET A 75 1.29 -4.15 4.15
C MET A 75 0.94 -3.01 3.21
N ILE A 76 1.06 -1.78 3.69
CA ILE A 76 0.73 -0.58 2.93
C ILE A 76 1.94 0.36 2.96
N GLY A 77 2.33 0.86 1.80
CA GLY A 77 3.40 1.84 1.69
C GLY A 77 3.02 2.93 0.70
N GLY A 78 3.34 4.17 1.02
CA GLY A 78 2.98 5.28 0.15
C GLY A 78 3.65 6.59 0.52
N MET A 79 3.36 7.61 -0.28
CA MET A 79 3.88 8.96 -0.15
C MET A 79 2.79 9.93 0.31
N LEU A 80 3.16 11.17 0.60
CA LEU A 80 2.22 12.21 1.05
C LEU A 80 1.02 12.37 0.10
N ASN A 81 1.25 12.33 -1.20
CA ASN A 81 0.19 12.46 -2.19
C ASN A 81 -0.70 11.22 -2.33
N GLN A 82 -0.53 10.22 -1.46
CA GLN A 82 -1.37 9.03 -1.36
C GLN A 82 -2.04 8.93 0.02
N GLN A 83 -1.83 9.91 0.90
CA GLN A 83 -2.20 9.83 2.32
C GLN A 83 -3.69 9.54 2.57
N PRO A 84 -4.66 10.19 1.92
CA PRO A 84 -6.07 9.90 2.20
C PRO A 84 -6.45 8.45 1.92
N ASP A 85 -6.00 7.91 0.80
CA ASP A 85 -6.26 6.51 0.45
C ASP A 85 -5.50 5.56 1.38
N PHE A 86 -4.30 5.93 1.79
CA PHE A 86 -3.49 5.17 2.74
C PHE A 86 -4.25 4.97 4.07
N ILE A 87 -4.77 6.05 4.63
CA ILE A 87 -5.55 6.00 5.89
C ILE A 87 -6.84 5.18 5.70
N TYR A 88 -7.53 5.38 4.58
CA TYR A 88 -8.71 4.58 4.24
C TYR A 88 -8.40 3.07 4.21
N LEU A 89 -7.26 2.68 3.65
CA LEU A 89 -6.85 1.28 3.54
C LEU A 89 -6.54 0.65 4.91
N ILE A 90 -5.95 1.43 5.83
CA ILE A 90 -5.72 0.95 7.20
C ILE A 90 -7.06 0.62 7.87
N ASP A 91 -8.03 1.53 7.77
CA ASP A 91 -9.36 1.31 8.34
C ASP A 91 -10.06 0.12 7.69
N LEU A 92 -9.96 0.00 6.36
CA LEU A 92 -10.55 -1.11 5.62
C LEU A 92 -9.97 -2.47 6.04
N ALA A 93 -8.65 -2.55 6.20
CA ALA A 93 -7.99 -3.77 6.65
C ALA A 93 -8.45 -4.14 8.08
N HIS A 94 -8.60 -3.17 8.97
CA HIS A 94 -9.11 -3.39 10.32
C HIS A 94 -10.56 -3.88 10.31
N LEU A 95 -11.39 -3.38 9.40
CA LEU A 95 -12.77 -3.88 9.25
C LEU A 95 -12.80 -5.35 8.85
N HIS A 96 -11.81 -5.81 8.10
CA HIS A 96 -11.65 -7.23 7.75
C HIS A 96 -10.91 -8.04 8.82
N GLY A 97 -10.58 -7.43 9.97
CA GLY A 97 -9.90 -8.10 11.08
C GLY A 97 -8.44 -8.47 10.79
N LYS A 98 -7.78 -7.74 9.89
CA LYS A 98 -6.41 -8.06 9.47
C LYS A 98 -5.39 -7.16 10.14
N PRO A 99 -4.24 -7.70 10.58
CA PRO A 99 -3.14 -6.88 11.06
C PRO A 99 -2.53 -6.08 9.90
N VAL A 100 -2.06 -4.88 10.21
CA VAL A 100 -1.53 -3.93 9.23
C VAL A 100 -0.11 -3.54 9.57
N CYS A 101 0.77 -3.57 8.58
CA CYS A 101 2.12 -3.04 8.67
C CYS A 101 2.24 -1.89 7.67
N VAL A 102 2.72 -0.74 8.12
CA VAL A 102 2.83 0.46 7.29
C VAL A 102 4.28 0.91 7.17
N GLY A 103 4.60 1.52 6.05
CA GLY A 103 5.93 2.05 5.79
C GLY A 103 5.94 3.07 4.66
N GLY A 104 7.13 3.54 4.32
CA GLY A 104 7.34 4.50 3.25
C GLY A 104 7.61 5.92 3.75
N PRO A 105 7.86 6.86 2.82
CA PRO A 105 8.30 8.21 3.18
C PRO A 105 7.32 8.98 4.06
N ASP A 106 6.02 8.87 3.83
CA ASP A 106 5.02 9.61 4.61
C ASP A 106 4.94 9.10 6.06
N VAL A 107 4.98 7.79 6.25
CA VAL A 107 5.00 7.19 7.59
C VAL A 107 6.26 7.62 8.35
N SER A 108 7.40 7.60 7.69
CA SER A 108 8.69 8.00 8.28
C SER A 108 8.71 9.49 8.66
N SER A 109 8.04 10.35 7.88
CA SER A 109 7.96 11.79 8.13
C SER A 109 6.94 12.16 9.21
N SER A 110 5.85 11.39 9.32
CA SER A 110 4.74 11.69 10.22
C SER A 110 4.25 10.43 10.94
N PRO A 111 5.12 9.77 11.72
CA PRO A 111 4.78 8.48 12.32
C PRO A 111 3.61 8.55 13.29
N HIS A 112 3.41 9.65 14.00
CA HIS A 112 2.31 9.83 14.94
C HIS A 112 0.93 9.74 14.26
N LEU A 113 0.84 10.14 13.00
CA LEU A 113 -0.41 10.11 12.25
C LEU A 113 -0.88 8.68 11.97
N TYR A 114 0.08 7.78 11.75
CA TYR A 114 -0.19 6.37 11.41
C TYR A 114 -0.24 5.47 12.65
N ALA A 115 0.46 5.83 13.71
CA ALA A 115 0.50 5.05 14.95
C ALA A 115 -0.91 4.89 15.55
N ASP A 116 -1.70 5.96 15.58
CA ASP A 116 -3.07 5.93 16.08
C ASP A 116 -3.96 5.06 15.19
N GLU A 117 -3.79 5.11 13.88
CA GLU A 117 -4.57 4.33 12.92
C GLU A 117 -4.26 2.83 13.01
N THR A 118 -2.99 2.46 13.14
CA THR A 118 -2.57 1.05 13.16
C THR A 118 -2.82 0.36 14.49
N SER A 119 -3.01 1.11 15.58
CA SER A 119 -3.24 0.55 16.92
C SER A 119 -4.71 0.24 17.22
N ARG A 120 -5.61 0.57 16.34
CA ARG A 120 -7.06 0.36 16.53
C ARG A 120 -7.51 -1.09 16.44
#